data_195d09dde22e784569203eda7dea1e08
#
_entry.id   195d09dde22e784569203eda7dea1e08
#
_cell.length_a   1.000
_cell.length_b   1.000
_cell.length_c   1.000
_cell.angle_alpha   90.00
_cell.angle_beta   90.00
_cell.angle_gamma   90.00
#
_symmetry.space_group_name_H-M   'P 1'
#
loop_
_entity.id
_entity.type
_entity.pdbx_description
1 polymer ?
#
loop_
_entity_poly.entity_id
_entity_poly.type
_entity_poly.pdbx_seq_one_letter_code
_entity_poly.pdbx_strand_id
1 'polypeptide(L)'
;MYWLGGATPADPDAGTAAGPGTCAWAFNFGDGIVSNAYAAATAGRVRCVRGNGTGEAFSDPALAPPNQYTVISADEVQDNYTGLIWQRTGNSSGLITWDQAVAYCSSLTIGGNTWRLPSVRELATLVDEAQVAPAINRTMFPNTKYGARSNNWYWASHPQRNSTTAWWGLNFDDGFTGFNAGASGAWNYWTVAYAKCVR
;
A
#
# COMPACT_ATOMS: atom_id res chain seq x y z
N MET A 1 -3.60 8.94 16.85
CA MET A 1 -3.20 9.37 15.50
C MET A 1 -1.88 10.12 15.60
N TYR A 2 -0.95 9.85 14.67
CA TYR A 2 0.33 10.51 14.56
C TYR A 2 0.55 10.99 13.15
N TRP A 3 1.05 12.21 12.99
CA TRP A 3 1.36 12.77 11.69
C TRP A 3 2.60 12.14 11.08
N LEU A 4 2.53 11.90 9.77
CA LEU A 4 3.66 11.52 8.93
C LEU A 4 4.11 12.76 8.13
N GLY A 5 5.39 12.87 7.83
CA GLY A 5 5.90 13.94 6.97
C GLY A 5 5.46 13.72 5.52
N GLY A 6 5.22 14.80 4.79
CA GLY A 6 4.84 14.80 3.38
C GLY A 6 3.53 15.52 3.12
N ALA A 7 3.44 16.23 2.02
CA ALA A 7 2.19 16.83 1.53
C ALA A 7 1.43 15.75 0.76
N THR A 8 0.13 15.63 1.00
CA THR A 8 -0.70 14.70 0.24
C THR A 8 -1.15 15.35 -1.07
N PRO A 9 -1.16 14.59 -2.17
CA PRO A 9 -1.95 14.95 -3.34
C PRO A 9 -3.45 15.00 -2.96
N ALA A 10 -4.24 15.75 -3.73
CA ALA A 10 -5.68 15.81 -3.49
C ALA A 10 -6.31 14.42 -3.63
N ASP A 11 -7.07 14.00 -2.62
CA ASP A 11 -7.87 12.77 -2.69
C ASP A 11 -9.06 13.00 -3.64
N PRO A 12 -9.13 12.33 -4.80
CA PRO A 12 -10.23 12.51 -5.74
C PRO A 12 -11.58 12.00 -5.22
N ASP A 13 -11.57 11.15 -4.18
CA ASP A 13 -12.77 10.51 -3.60
C ASP A 13 -13.19 11.12 -2.25
N ALA A 14 -12.43 12.07 -1.72
CA ALA A 14 -12.85 12.80 -0.53
C ALA A 14 -14.03 13.70 -0.92
N GLY A 15 -15.25 13.26 -0.64
CA GLY A 15 -16.49 13.99 -0.91
C GLY A 15 -16.64 15.34 -0.20
N THR A 16 -15.55 15.91 0.30
CA THR A 16 -15.39 17.27 0.77
C THR A 16 -14.15 17.82 0.09
N ALA A 17 -14.31 18.87 -0.68
CA ALA A 17 -13.28 19.56 -1.46
C ALA A 17 -12.14 20.11 -0.57
N ALA A 18 -11.28 19.22 -0.10
CA ALA A 18 -9.99 19.60 0.42
C ALA A 18 -9.06 19.84 -0.79
N GLY A 19 -8.71 21.07 -1.04
CA GLY A 19 -7.76 21.43 -2.09
C GLY A 19 -6.39 20.79 -1.85
N PRO A 20 -5.50 20.77 -2.85
CA PRO A 20 -4.13 20.27 -2.70
C PRO A 20 -3.45 20.86 -1.47
N GLY A 21 -2.85 20.03 -0.63
CA GLY A 21 -2.14 20.46 0.58
C GLY A 21 -3.00 20.68 1.83
N THR A 22 -4.31 20.39 1.80
CA THR A 22 -5.19 20.52 2.95
C THR A 22 -5.31 19.26 3.80
N CYS A 23 -4.86 18.10 3.28
CA CYS A 23 -4.81 16.84 3.98
C CYS A 23 -3.36 16.47 4.36
N ALA A 24 -3.20 15.62 5.34
CA ALA A 24 -1.91 15.11 5.76
C ALA A 24 -1.99 13.61 6.05
N TRP A 25 -0.89 12.92 5.80
CA TRP A 25 -0.74 11.53 6.17
C TRP A 25 -0.70 11.37 7.68
N ALA A 26 -1.38 10.37 8.18
CA ALA A 26 -1.38 10.05 9.60
C ALA A 26 -1.36 8.54 9.83
N PHE A 27 -0.71 8.12 10.92
CA PHE A 27 -0.68 6.76 11.39
C PHE A 27 -1.47 6.65 12.70
N ASN A 28 -2.37 5.68 12.79
CA ASN A 28 -3.11 5.39 14.01
C ASN A 28 -2.53 4.13 14.69
N PHE A 29 -1.86 4.29 15.81
CA PHE A 29 -1.31 3.15 16.57
C PHE A 29 -2.38 2.30 17.26
N GLY A 30 -3.63 2.73 17.31
CA GLY A 30 -4.72 1.95 17.89
C GLY A 30 -5.13 0.77 17.02
N ASP A 31 -5.16 0.98 15.71
CA ASP A 31 -5.60 0.00 14.71
C ASP A 31 -4.55 -0.30 13.62
N GLY A 32 -3.47 0.48 13.55
CA GLY A 32 -2.40 0.31 12.57
C GLY A 32 -2.71 0.88 11.19
N ILE A 33 -3.77 1.66 11.04
CA ILE A 33 -4.17 2.25 9.76
C ILE A 33 -3.27 3.45 9.41
N VAL A 34 -2.82 3.48 8.17
CA VAL A 34 -2.21 4.66 7.53
C VAL A 34 -3.24 5.30 6.62
N SER A 35 -3.48 6.59 6.78
CA SER A 35 -4.50 7.31 6.01
C SER A 35 -4.07 8.74 5.72
N ASN A 36 -4.45 9.24 4.55
CA ASN A 36 -4.31 10.63 4.13
C ASN A 36 -5.62 11.44 4.25
N ALA A 37 -6.67 10.83 4.81
CA ALA A 37 -8.01 11.43 4.87
C ALA A 37 -8.19 12.49 5.98
N TYR A 38 -7.13 12.87 6.68
CA TYR A 38 -7.22 13.83 7.77
C TYR A 38 -6.85 15.22 7.29
N ALA A 39 -7.74 16.20 7.55
CA ALA A 39 -7.41 17.59 7.29
C ALA A 39 -6.15 18.00 8.08
N ALA A 40 -5.23 18.71 7.44
CA ALA A 40 -3.97 19.15 8.05
C ALA A 40 -4.19 20.02 9.31
N ALA A 41 -5.35 20.68 9.40
CA ALA A 41 -5.77 21.45 10.59
C ALA A 41 -6.28 20.58 11.75
N THR A 42 -6.43 19.27 11.57
CA THR A 42 -6.87 18.36 12.65
C THR A 42 -5.74 18.19 13.67
N ALA A 43 -6.04 18.29 14.95
CA ALA A 43 -5.06 18.09 16.00
C ALA A 43 -4.59 16.63 16.02
N GLY A 44 -3.29 16.41 15.89
CA GLY A 44 -2.64 15.10 15.93
C GLY A 44 -1.39 15.13 16.80
N ARG A 45 -0.88 13.96 17.15
CA ARG A 45 0.37 13.80 17.87
C ARG A 45 1.53 13.67 16.88
N VAL A 46 2.71 14.08 17.31
CA VAL A 46 3.94 13.99 16.51
C VAL A 46 4.92 13.04 17.19
N ARG A 47 5.57 12.20 16.40
CA ARG A 47 6.70 11.39 16.83
C ARG A 47 7.88 11.68 15.90
N CYS A 48 8.88 12.38 16.42
CA CYS A 48 10.04 12.75 15.65
C CYS A 48 11.01 11.56 15.50
N VAL A 49 11.65 11.49 14.35
CA VAL A 49 12.78 10.62 14.09
C VAL A 49 14.03 11.45 13.92
N ARG A 50 15.18 10.92 14.34
CA ARG A 50 16.49 11.52 14.08
C ARG A 50 17.11 10.82 12.88
N GLY A 51 17.48 11.58 11.87
CA GLY A 51 18.30 11.08 10.76
C GLY A 51 19.74 10.80 11.22
N ASN A 52 20.50 10.08 10.42
CA ASN A 52 21.90 9.72 10.66
C ASN A 52 22.89 10.89 10.51
N GLY A 53 22.41 12.10 10.36
CA GLY A 53 23.23 13.32 10.29
C GLY A 53 24.02 13.50 8.99
N THR A 54 23.80 12.71 7.97
CA THR A 54 24.51 12.84 6.68
C THR A 54 23.98 13.99 5.81
N GLY A 55 23.14 14.87 6.39
CA GLY A 55 22.64 16.05 5.68
C GLY A 55 21.75 15.74 4.46
N GLU A 56 21.36 14.50 4.29
CA GLU A 56 20.24 14.20 3.43
C GLU A 56 18.99 14.80 4.10
N ALA A 57 18.82 16.11 3.89
CA ALA A 57 17.49 16.65 3.93
C ALA A 57 16.66 15.64 3.14
N PHE A 58 15.61 15.11 3.74
CA PHE A 58 14.57 14.45 2.98
C PHE A 58 14.14 15.48 1.93
N SER A 59 14.85 15.47 0.80
CA SER A 59 14.55 16.29 -0.35
C SER A 59 13.26 15.73 -0.90
N ASP A 60 12.15 16.20 -0.41
CA ASP A 60 10.83 15.68 -0.66
C ASP A 60 10.68 14.19 -0.27
N PRO A 61 10.20 13.89 0.95
CA PRO A 61 9.93 12.51 1.38
C PRO A 61 8.88 11.81 0.51
N ALA A 62 8.21 12.56 -0.37
CA ALA A 62 7.25 12.02 -1.32
C ALA A 62 7.92 11.39 -2.55
N LEU A 63 9.21 11.64 -2.81
CA LEU A 63 9.88 11.02 -3.95
C LEU A 63 10.35 9.62 -3.60
N ALA A 64 9.94 8.64 -4.40
CA ALA A 64 10.50 7.29 -4.31
C ALA A 64 12.03 7.36 -4.39
N PRO A 65 12.76 6.62 -3.54
CA PRO A 65 14.21 6.66 -3.51
C PRO A 65 14.80 6.36 -4.90
N PRO A 66 15.85 7.08 -5.32
CA PRO A 66 16.50 6.81 -6.59
C PRO A 66 17.02 5.36 -6.60
N ASN A 67 16.85 4.67 -7.73
CA ASN A 67 17.30 3.28 -7.92
C ASN A 67 16.65 2.26 -6.95
N GLN A 68 15.46 2.55 -6.46
CA GLN A 68 14.74 1.62 -5.60
C GLN A 68 14.54 0.26 -6.27
N TYR A 69 14.28 0.24 -7.58
CA TYR A 69 13.90 -0.99 -8.26
C TYR A 69 14.89 -1.41 -9.34
N THR A 70 15.08 -2.74 -9.45
CA THR A 70 15.79 -3.39 -10.56
C THR A 70 14.88 -4.43 -11.21
N VAL A 71 14.62 -4.31 -12.50
CA VAL A 71 13.89 -5.33 -13.27
C VAL A 71 14.79 -6.56 -13.46
N ILE A 72 14.38 -7.71 -12.91
CA ILE A 72 15.10 -8.99 -13.04
C ILE A 72 14.65 -9.71 -14.32
N SER A 73 13.33 -9.73 -14.56
CA SER A 73 12.72 -10.36 -15.74
C SER A 73 11.44 -9.64 -16.14
N ALA A 74 10.75 -10.14 -17.15
CA ALA A 74 9.43 -9.62 -17.53
C ALA A 74 8.42 -9.66 -16.36
N ASP A 75 8.56 -10.66 -15.47
CA ASP A 75 7.61 -10.94 -14.40
C ASP A 75 8.13 -10.61 -12.99
N GLU A 76 9.40 -10.22 -12.86
CA GLU A 76 10.06 -10.00 -11.58
C GLU A 76 10.75 -8.65 -11.50
N VAL A 77 10.58 -7.99 -10.36
CA VAL A 77 11.29 -6.77 -9.99
C VAL A 77 11.80 -6.86 -8.56
N GLN A 78 13.06 -6.52 -8.36
CA GLN A 78 13.67 -6.43 -7.03
C GLN A 78 13.51 -5.02 -6.48
N ASP A 79 13.08 -4.92 -5.25
CA ASP A 79 13.21 -3.73 -4.44
C ASP A 79 14.59 -3.75 -3.75
N ASN A 80 15.48 -2.88 -4.18
CA ASN A 80 16.87 -2.82 -3.71
C ASN A 80 17.00 -2.36 -2.24
N TYR A 81 15.98 -1.72 -1.69
CA TYR A 81 15.98 -1.25 -0.30
C TYR A 81 15.56 -2.35 0.68
N THR A 82 14.56 -3.13 0.31
CA THR A 82 14.06 -4.22 1.16
C THR A 82 14.72 -5.56 0.84
N GLY A 83 15.29 -5.70 -0.35
CA GLY A 83 15.80 -6.96 -0.90
C GLY A 83 14.69 -7.90 -1.39
N LEU A 84 13.44 -7.52 -1.25
CA LEU A 84 12.30 -8.33 -1.69
C LEU A 84 12.19 -8.37 -3.21
N ILE A 85 11.76 -9.51 -3.73
CA ILE A 85 11.48 -9.67 -5.15
C ILE A 85 9.98 -9.78 -5.33
N TRP A 86 9.44 -8.92 -6.19
CA TRP A 86 8.01 -8.75 -6.40
C TRP A 86 7.58 -9.29 -7.76
N GLN A 87 6.39 -9.87 -7.80
CA GLN A 87 5.70 -10.13 -9.05
C GLN A 87 5.31 -8.79 -9.70
N ARG A 88 5.79 -8.55 -10.94
CA ARG A 88 5.55 -7.29 -11.65
C ARG A 88 4.10 -7.08 -12.03
N THR A 89 3.46 -8.12 -12.57
CA THR A 89 2.16 -7.99 -13.25
C THR A 89 0.95 -8.23 -12.35
N GLY A 90 1.13 -8.82 -11.16
CA GLY A 90 0.02 -9.20 -10.28
C GLY A 90 -0.84 -10.35 -10.87
N ASN A 91 -1.92 -10.70 -10.19
CA ASN A 91 -2.83 -11.73 -10.68
C ASN A 91 -3.68 -11.21 -11.84
N SER A 92 -3.72 -11.96 -12.94
CA SER A 92 -4.54 -11.66 -14.12
C SER A 92 -6.01 -12.07 -13.96
N SER A 93 -6.32 -12.91 -12.98
CA SER A 93 -7.65 -13.50 -12.75
C SER A 93 -8.69 -12.51 -12.20
N GLY A 94 -8.30 -11.26 -11.94
CA GLY A 94 -9.19 -10.25 -11.38
C GLY A 94 -9.30 -10.33 -9.85
N LEU A 95 -10.46 -9.96 -9.34
CA LEU A 95 -10.72 -9.95 -7.89
C LEU A 95 -10.95 -11.38 -7.38
N ILE A 96 -10.24 -11.76 -6.33
CA ILE A 96 -10.25 -13.10 -5.73
C ILE A 96 -10.40 -13.01 -4.21
N THR A 97 -10.88 -14.08 -3.58
CA THR A 97 -10.94 -14.18 -2.12
C THR A 97 -9.55 -14.29 -1.51
N TRP A 98 -9.43 -14.10 -0.20
CA TRP A 98 -8.15 -14.22 0.49
C TRP A 98 -7.52 -15.61 0.34
N ASP A 99 -8.31 -16.68 0.54
CA ASP A 99 -7.81 -18.06 0.37
C ASP A 99 -7.32 -18.32 -1.06
N GLN A 100 -8.04 -17.80 -2.06
CA GLN A 100 -7.62 -17.88 -3.46
C GLN A 100 -6.32 -17.10 -3.71
N ALA A 101 -6.12 -15.97 -3.05
CA ALA A 101 -4.91 -15.18 -3.17
C ALA A 101 -3.70 -15.89 -2.54
N VAL A 102 -3.87 -16.55 -1.39
CA VAL A 102 -2.85 -17.40 -0.78
C VAL A 102 -2.48 -18.55 -1.73
N ALA A 103 -3.49 -19.28 -2.23
CA ALA A 103 -3.28 -20.38 -3.17
C ALA A 103 -2.61 -19.91 -4.46
N TYR A 104 -3.04 -18.77 -5.01
CA TYR A 104 -2.45 -18.17 -6.21
C TYR A 104 -0.95 -17.91 -6.02
N CYS A 105 -0.56 -17.18 -4.96
CA CYS A 105 0.85 -16.85 -4.74
C CYS A 105 1.68 -18.12 -4.48
N SER A 106 1.19 -19.08 -3.70
CA SER A 106 1.92 -20.33 -3.44
C SER A 106 2.05 -21.23 -4.65
N SER A 107 1.19 -21.10 -5.66
CA SER A 107 1.26 -21.85 -6.91
C SER A 107 2.19 -21.25 -7.96
N LEU A 108 2.67 -20.01 -7.75
CA LEU A 108 3.58 -19.38 -8.70
C LEU A 108 4.93 -20.05 -8.72
N THR A 109 5.45 -20.24 -9.93
CA THR A 109 6.77 -20.83 -10.18
C THR A 109 7.71 -19.90 -10.96
N ILE A 110 7.42 -18.59 -10.95
CA ILE A 110 8.22 -17.57 -11.66
C ILE A 110 9.68 -17.68 -11.20
N GLY A 111 10.60 -17.75 -12.15
CA GLY A 111 12.03 -17.90 -11.88
C GLY A 111 12.40 -19.21 -11.17
N GLY A 112 11.51 -20.22 -11.11
CA GLY A 112 11.75 -21.47 -10.38
C GLY A 112 11.71 -21.33 -8.85
N ASN A 113 11.14 -20.23 -8.34
CA ASN A 113 11.13 -19.89 -6.93
C ASN A 113 9.73 -20.07 -6.30
N THR A 114 9.70 -20.11 -4.96
CA THR A 114 8.46 -20.10 -4.18
C THR A 114 8.01 -18.67 -3.89
N TRP A 115 6.71 -18.44 -3.96
CA TRP A 115 6.09 -17.13 -3.78
C TRP A 115 5.06 -17.18 -2.65
N ARG A 116 4.78 -16.02 -2.07
CA ARG A 116 3.78 -15.87 -1.02
C ARG A 116 3.04 -14.54 -1.10
N LEU A 117 1.92 -14.43 -0.42
CA LEU A 117 1.32 -13.12 -0.15
C LEU A 117 2.25 -12.30 0.74
N PRO A 118 2.39 -11.00 0.47
CA PRO A 118 3.13 -10.07 1.33
C PRO A 118 2.37 -9.75 2.61
N SER A 119 3.07 -9.35 3.64
CA SER A 119 2.46 -8.64 4.76
C SER A 119 1.99 -7.24 4.32
N VAL A 120 1.10 -6.60 5.09
CA VAL A 120 0.69 -5.22 4.80
C VAL A 120 1.85 -4.24 4.86
N ARG A 121 2.85 -4.51 5.72
CA ARG A 121 4.07 -3.69 5.80
C ARG A 121 4.93 -3.80 4.55
N GLU A 122 5.07 -5.01 4.01
CA GLU A 122 5.78 -5.22 2.75
C GLU A 122 5.04 -4.55 1.60
N LEU A 123 3.71 -4.67 1.51
CA LEU A 123 2.92 -3.93 0.50
C LEU A 123 3.13 -2.42 0.62
N ALA A 124 3.18 -1.89 1.83
CA ALA A 124 3.36 -0.46 2.06
C ALA A 124 4.72 0.07 1.55
N THR A 125 5.74 -0.79 1.41
CA THR A 125 7.04 -0.36 0.82
C THR A 125 6.95 -0.07 -0.68
N LEU A 126 5.88 -0.48 -1.34
CA LEU A 126 5.64 -0.20 -2.75
C LEU A 126 4.91 1.13 -2.98
N VAL A 127 4.40 1.77 -1.92
CA VAL A 127 3.68 3.03 -2.03
C VAL A 127 4.66 4.15 -2.41
N ASP A 128 4.34 4.85 -3.47
CA ASP A 128 5.00 6.07 -3.90
C ASP A 128 4.12 7.26 -3.50
N GLU A 129 4.45 7.90 -2.39
CA GLU A 129 3.65 8.98 -1.81
C GLU A 129 3.63 10.25 -2.68
N ALA A 130 4.53 10.34 -3.67
CA ALA A 130 4.54 11.43 -4.65
C ALA A 130 3.51 11.24 -5.76
N GLN A 131 2.88 10.08 -5.85
CA GLN A 131 1.93 9.73 -6.89
C GLN A 131 0.56 9.36 -6.32
N VAL A 132 -0.45 9.57 -7.14
CA VAL A 132 -1.82 9.12 -6.87
C VAL A 132 -2.41 8.53 -8.14
N ALA A 133 -3.34 7.62 -7.95
CA ALA A 133 -4.09 6.98 -9.01
C ALA A 133 -3.22 6.45 -10.17
N PRO A 134 -2.29 5.54 -9.91
CA PRO A 134 -1.96 4.89 -8.65
C PRO A 134 -0.74 5.46 -7.91
N ALA A 135 -0.72 5.33 -6.59
CA ALA A 135 0.39 5.62 -5.69
C ALA A 135 1.44 4.49 -5.70
N ILE A 136 1.98 4.18 -6.86
CA ILE A 136 3.00 3.14 -7.08
C ILE A 136 3.77 3.42 -8.37
N ASN A 137 5.02 3.00 -8.44
CA ASN A 137 5.81 3.12 -9.65
C ASN A 137 5.23 2.29 -10.82
N ARG A 138 4.55 2.97 -11.76
CA ARG A 138 3.86 2.34 -12.88
C ARG A 138 4.79 1.68 -13.90
N THR A 139 6.02 2.14 -14.01
CA THR A 139 7.02 1.52 -14.89
C THR A 139 7.44 0.16 -14.37
N MET A 140 7.61 0.05 -13.05
CA MET A 140 7.99 -1.20 -12.41
C MET A 140 6.79 -2.15 -12.24
N PHE A 141 5.58 -1.60 -12.00
CA PHE A 141 4.35 -2.36 -11.76
C PHE A 141 3.22 -1.95 -12.72
N PRO A 142 3.36 -2.22 -14.04
CA PRO A 142 2.52 -1.62 -15.09
C PRO A 142 1.04 -2.01 -15.01
N ASN A 143 0.71 -3.15 -14.42
CA ASN A 143 -0.65 -3.69 -14.38
C ASN A 143 -1.34 -3.52 -13.02
N THR A 144 -0.79 -2.67 -12.15
CA THR A 144 -1.43 -2.38 -10.86
C THR A 144 -2.80 -1.75 -11.09
N LYS A 145 -3.81 -2.36 -10.50
CA LYS A 145 -5.19 -1.86 -10.55
C LYS A 145 -5.38 -0.75 -9.54
N TYR A 146 -6.08 0.28 -9.97
CA TYR A 146 -6.42 1.45 -9.19
C TYR A 146 -7.77 2.02 -9.68
N GLY A 147 -8.32 3.00 -8.99
CA GLY A 147 -9.65 3.57 -9.23
C GLY A 147 -10.40 3.66 -7.91
N ALA A 148 -11.72 3.68 -7.89
CA ALA A 148 -12.50 3.83 -6.66
C ALA A 148 -12.07 2.85 -5.56
N ARG A 149 -11.82 3.36 -4.37
CA ARG A 149 -11.36 2.61 -3.17
C ARG A 149 -12.18 1.34 -2.88
N SER A 150 -13.42 1.29 -3.32
CA SER A 150 -14.32 0.17 -3.06
C SER A 150 -13.85 -1.16 -3.66
N ASN A 151 -13.04 -1.16 -4.74
CA ASN A 151 -12.81 -2.35 -5.55
C ASN A 151 -11.34 -2.67 -5.88
N ASN A 152 -10.38 -1.82 -5.51
CA ASN A 152 -8.97 -1.96 -5.94
C ASN A 152 -8.01 -2.25 -4.79
N TRP A 153 -8.44 -3.08 -3.87
CA TRP A 153 -7.62 -3.53 -2.74
C TRP A 153 -6.69 -4.67 -3.15
N TYR A 154 -5.57 -4.77 -2.45
CA TYR A 154 -4.61 -5.87 -2.55
C TYR A 154 -4.50 -6.58 -1.20
N TRP A 155 -4.68 -7.90 -1.22
CA TRP A 155 -4.61 -8.73 -0.02
C TRP A 155 -3.23 -8.73 0.62
N ALA A 156 -3.20 -8.66 1.94
CA ALA A 156 -2.03 -9.00 2.74
C ALA A 156 -2.19 -10.37 3.41
N SER A 157 -1.07 -10.97 3.83
CA SER A 157 -1.02 -12.35 4.33
C SER A 157 -1.58 -12.57 5.74
N HIS A 158 -1.75 -11.51 6.52
CA HIS A 158 -2.12 -11.61 7.92
C HIS A 158 -3.55 -11.13 8.19
N PRO A 159 -4.30 -11.82 9.07
CA PRO A 159 -5.57 -11.31 9.56
C PRO A 159 -5.36 -10.09 10.47
N GLN A 160 -6.39 -9.30 10.63
CA GLN A 160 -6.45 -8.32 11.70
C GLN A 160 -6.35 -9.04 13.06
N ARG A 161 -5.60 -8.47 13.99
CA ARG A 161 -5.48 -9.03 15.33
C ARG A 161 -6.87 -9.19 15.97
N ASN A 162 -7.10 -10.34 16.57
CA ASN A 162 -8.37 -10.74 17.20
C ASN A 162 -9.55 -10.94 16.21
N SER A 163 -9.28 -11.09 14.94
CA SER A 163 -10.29 -11.44 13.93
C SER A 163 -9.92 -12.74 13.22
N THR A 164 -10.93 -13.56 12.96
CA THR A 164 -10.83 -14.75 12.12
C THR A 164 -11.41 -14.54 10.72
N THR A 165 -11.97 -13.35 10.46
CA THR A 165 -12.72 -13.06 9.25
C THR A 165 -12.31 -11.74 8.58
N ALA A 166 -11.41 -10.99 9.18
CA ALA A 166 -10.91 -9.74 8.64
C ALA A 166 -9.40 -9.83 8.36
N TRP A 167 -9.00 -9.48 7.15
CA TRP A 167 -7.61 -9.49 6.70
C TRP A 167 -7.18 -8.09 6.28
N TRP A 168 -5.91 -7.81 6.45
CA TRP A 168 -5.30 -6.57 6.00
C TRP A 168 -5.21 -6.51 4.48
N GLY A 169 -5.26 -5.29 3.96
CA GLY A 169 -4.99 -4.98 2.58
C GLY A 169 -4.47 -3.56 2.41
N LEU A 170 -4.07 -3.26 1.19
CA LEU A 170 -3.61 -1.95 0.77
C LEU A 170 -4.29 -1.57 -0.54
N ASN A 171 -4.65 -0.30 -0.68
CA ASN A 171 -5.18 0.27 -1.90
C ASN A 171 -4.11 1.17 -2.53
N PHE A 172 -3.77 0.94 -3.80
CA PHE A 172 -2.79 1.75 -4.51
C PHE A 172 -3.38 2.99 -5.17
N ASP A 173 -4.65 3.34 -5.00
CA ASP A 173 -5.11 4.65 -5.45
C ASP A 173 -4.33 5.77 -4.78
N ASP A 174 -4.16 5.63 -3.47
CA ASP A 174 -3.56 6.63 -2.60
C ASP A 174 -2.64 6.04 -1.52
N GLY A 175 -2.36 4.73 -1.51
CA GLY A 175 -1.52 4.08 -0.51
C GLY A 175 -2.21 3.78 0.83
N PHE A 176 -3.54 3.88 0.90
CA PHE A 176 -4.29 3.62 2.12
C PHE A 176 -4.18 2.16 2.56
N THR A 177 -3.88 1.92 3.84
CA THR A 177 -3.93 0.58 4.44
C THR A 177 -5.18 0.41 5.27
N GLY A 178 -5.80 -0.76 5.19
CA GLY A 178 -7.00 -1.07 5.96
C GLY A 178 -7.22 -2.58 6.07
N PHE A 179 -8.32 -2.95 6.70
CA PHE A 179 -8.73 -4.34 6.78
C PHE A 179 -10.21 -4.46 6.39
N ASN A 180 -10.58 -5.59 5.80
CA ASN A 180 -11.96 -5.86 5.46
C ASN A 180 -12.74 -6.17 6.74
N ALA A 181 -13.48 -5.22 7.26
CA ALA A 181 -14.37 -5.46 8.39
C ALA A 181 -15.68 -6.05 7.89
N GLY A 182 -15.96 -7.28 8.27
CA GLY A 182 -17.18 -8.00 7.87
C GLY A 182 -18.50 -7.48 8.45
N ALA A 183 -18.56 -6.25 8.95
CA ALA A 183 -19.77 -5.65 9.51
C ALA A 183 -20.15 -4.36 8.77
N SER A 184 -21.44 -4.23 8.51
CA SER A 184 -22.07 -3.04 7.92
C SER A 184 -21.69 -1.76 8.65
N GLY A 185 -21.14 -0.80 7.92
CA GLY A 185 -20.81 0.54 8.42
C GLY A 185 -19.33 0.88 8.47
N ALA A 186 -18.43 -0.05 8.21
CA ALA A 186 -17.01 0.25 8.08
C ALA A 186 -16.69 0.70 6.64
N TRP A 187 -15.80 1.67 6.50
CA TRP A 187 -15.38 2.27 5.24
C TRP A 187 -14.67 1.30 4.28
N ASN A 188 -14.41 0.05 4.71
CA ASN A 188 -13.60 -0.94 4.02
C ASN A 188 -14.31 -2.30 3.94
N TYR A 189 -15.48 -2.37 3.31
CA TYR A 189 -16.15 -3.64 3.08
C TYR A 189 -15.76 -4.19 1.70
N TRP A 190 -14.80 -5.14 1.69
CA TRP A 190 -14.52 -5.93 0.49
C TRP A 190 -14.39 -7.41 0.87
N THR A 191 -14.88 -8.29 0.02
CA THR A 191 -14.77 -9.76 0.17
C THR A 191 -13.79 -10.36 -0.84
N VAL A 192 -13.43 -9.56 -1.84
CA VAL A 192 -12.51 -9.91 -2.91
C VAL A 192 -11.54 -8.75 -3.17
N ALA A 193 -10.32 -9.08 -3.51
CA ALA A 193 -9.26 -8.12 -3.81
C ALA A 193 -8.26 -8.72 -4.80
N TYR A 194 -7.31 -7.94 -5.25
CA TYR A 194 -6.21 -8.40 -6.08
C TYR A 194 -5.10 -9.04 -5.22
N ALA A 195 -4.24 -9.80 -5.86
CA ALA A 195 -3.02 -10.32 -5.26
C ALA A 195 -1.78 -9.77 -5.98
N LYS A 196 -0.75 -9.43 -5.19
CA LYS A 196 0.60 -9.13 -5.64
C LYS A 196 1.55 -9.98 -4.79
N CYS A 197 2.29 -10.87 -5.41
CA CYS A 197 3.10 -11.86 -4.69
C CYS A 197 4.54 -11.38 -4.50
N VAL A 198 5.18 -11.90 -3.47
CA VAL A 198 6.55 -11.56 -3.07
C VAL A 198 7.34 -12.81 -2.70
N ARG A 199 8.65 -12.76 -2.85
CA ARG A 199 9.63 -13.76 -2.38
C ARG A 199 10.87 -13.14 -1.80
#